data_639796d9c30077b2c4c418c09a3a7054
#
_entry.id   639796d9c30077b2c4c418c09a3a7054
#
_cell.length_a   1.000
_cell.length_b   1.000
_cell.length_c   1.000
_cell.angle_alpha   90.00
_cell.angle_beta   90.00
_cell.angle_gamma   90.00
#
_symmetry.space_group_name_H-M   'P 1'
#
loop_
_entity.id
_entity.type
_entity.pdbx_description
1 polymer ?
#
loop_
_entity_poly.entity_id
_entity_poly.type
_entity_poly.pdbx_seq_one_letter_code
_entity_poly.pdbx_strand_id
1 'polypeptide(L)'
;MKKWDTAQPHQFPHASFVICPSAALYASQASRGGMPGQHSIIMEHQQNINRVELQGNVGSVRLTTVGERKVIRFSVVTNRIYRNNDGDMVIETTWHSCTAWDGKDICPLEDIVKGTPVHLTGRLQMSRYTDQDGVDRTVTEIIANTLEVVES
;
A
#
# COMPACT_ATOMS: atom_id res chain seq x y z
N MET A 1 -27.76 -21.03 -23.42
CA MET A 1 -28.13 -20.42 -22.13
C MET A 1 -27.21 -20.97 -21.05
N LYS A 2 -26.15 -20.23 -20.67
CA LYS A 2 -25.24 -20.59 -19.57
C LYS A 2 -25.58 -19.70 -18.39
N LYS A 3 -26.06 -20.29 -17.29
CA LYS A 3 -26.33 -19.66 -16.01
C LYS A 3 -25.00 -19.14 -15.43
N TRP A 4 -24.96 -17.86 -15.07
CA TRP A 4 -23.92 -17.28 -14.25
C TRP A 4 -24.27 -17.53 -12.79
N ASP A 5 -23.53 -18.40 -12.13
CA ASP A 5 -23.67 -18.64 -10.71
C ASP A 5 -23.16 -17.45 -9.92
N THR A 6 -24.00 -17.00 -9.02
CA THR A 6 -23.79 -15.92 -8.07
C THR A 6 -22.67 -16.31 -7.11
N ALA A 7 -21.49 -15.72 -7.29
CA ALA A 7 -20.38 -15.87 -6.35
C ALA A 7 -20.73 -15.19 -5.03
N GLN A 8 -20.78 -15.97 -3.96
CA GLN A 8 -21.00 -15.54 -2.58
C GLN A 8 -19.88 -14.60 -2.10
N PRO A 9 -20.17 -13.66 -1.19
CA PRO A 9 -19.17 -12.78 -0.61
C PRO A 9 -18.25 -13.59 0.31
N HIS A 10 -16.98 -13.67 -0.06
CA HIS A 10 -15.95 -14.29 0.77
C HIS A 10 -15.74 -13.46 2.03
N GLN A 11 -16.09 -14.04 3.17
CA GLN A 11 -15.74 -13.59 4.49
C GLN A 11 -14.22 -13.63 4.65
N PHE A 12 -13.58 -12.47 4.87
CA PHE A 12 -12.18 -12.41 5.22
C PHE A 12 -12.01 -12.86 6.69
N PRO A 13 -11.14 -13.83 6.98
CA PRO A 13 -10.81 -14.15 8.36
C PRO A 13 -10.06 -12.97 9.01
N HIS A 14 -10.36 -12.74 10.27
CA HIS A 14 -9.68 -11.78 11.13
C HIS A 14 -8.17 -12.05 11.10
N ALA A 15 -7.39 -11.16 10.53
CA ALA A 15 -5.95 -11.21 10.60
C ALA A 15 -5.55 -10.91 12.05
N SER A 16 -5.11 -11.93 12.76
CA SER A 16 -4.40 -11.76 14.02
C SER A 16 -3.10 -11.01 13.75
N PHE A 17 -2.98 -9.82 14.30
CA PHE A 17 -1.76 -9.04 14.30
C PHE A 17 -0.68 -9.81 15.09
N VAL A 18 0.21 -10.47 14.40
CA VAL A 18 1.46 -10.93 14.98
C VAL A 18 2.42 -9.76 14.97
N ILE A 19 2.55 -9.11 16.11
CA ILE A 19 3.62 -8.14 16.37
C ILE A 19 4.93 -8.95 16.37
N CYS A 20 5.78 -8.66 15.42
CA CYS A 20 7.13 -9.23 15.36
C CYS A 20 8.00 -8.56 16.44
N PRO A 21 8.46 -9.27 17.50
CA PRO A 21 9.37 -8.71 18.47
C PRO A 21 10.82 -8.93 17.98
N SER A 22 11.34 -7.98 17.24
CA SER A 22 12.78 -7.95 16.94
C SER A 22 13.38 -6.62 17.33
N ALA A 23 13.37 -6.36 18.64
CA ALA A 23 14.16 -5.30 19.24
C ALA A 23 14.57 -5.72 20.65
N ALA A 24 15.29 -6.84 20.77
CA ALA A 24 15.96 -7.18 21.99
C ALA A 24 17.14 -8.10 21.66
N LEU A 25 18.31 -7.50 21.47
CA LEU A 25 19.62 -8.11 21.71
C LEU A 25 20.73 -7.12 21.32
N TYR A 26 20.93 -6.11 22.14
CA TYR A 26 22.24 -5.47 22.30
C TYR A 26 22.28 -4.76 23.66
N ALA A 27 22.43 -5.55 24.71
CA ALA A 27 22.83 -5.06 26.02
C ALA A 27 23.56 -6.17 26.74
N SER A 28 24.86 -6.27 26.56
CA SER A 28 25.78 -6.66 27.61
C SER A 28 27.23 -6.53 27.13
N GLN A 29 27.87 -5.46 27.56
CA GLN A 29 29.21 -5.50 28.14
C GLN A 29 29.56 -4.07 28.60
N ALA A 30 29.26 -3.81 29.85
CA ALA A 30 29.83 -2.70 30.58
C ALA A 30 30.95 -3.27 31.48
N SER A 31 32.17 -2.89 31.25
CA SER A 31 33.21 -2.92 32.29
C SER A 31 34.23 -1.80 32.09
N ARG A 32 34.17 -0.88 33.09
CA ARG A 32 35.24 -0.15 33.75
C ARG A 32 35.96 0.98 33.02
N GLY A 33 35.70 2.20 33.54
CA GLY A 33 36.73 3.17 33.87
C GLY A 33 37.07 4.20 32.78
N GLY A 34 36.55 5.42 32.92
CA GLY A 34 37.01 6.60 32.16
C GLY A 34 36.03 7.76 32.29
N MET A 35 36.52 8.88 32.79
CA MET A 35 35.90 10.16 33.03
C MET A 35 34.83 10.63 32.04
N PRO A 36 33.85 11.48 32.43
CA PRO A 36 32.72 11.87 31.58
C PRO A 36 33.13 12.95 30.59
N GLY A 37 33.52 12.54 29.43
CA GLY A 37 33.48 13.42 28.24
C GLY A 37 32.04 13.35 27.73
N GLN A 38 31.36 14.49 27.65
CA GLN A 38 30.06 14.61 27.02
C GLN A 38 30.18 14.23 25.54
N HIS A 39 30.08 12.95 25.23
CA HIS A 39 29.76 12.52 23.87
C HIS A 39 28.23 12.56 23.77
N SER A 40 27.77 13.68 23.27
CA SER A 40 26.47 13.80 22.67
C SER A 40 26.39 12.70 21.60
N ILE A 41 25.77 11.56 21.93
CA ILE A 41 25.42 10.56 20.94
C ILE A 41 24.32 11.23 20.12
N ILE A 42 24.72 11.89 19.04
CA ILE A 42 23.80 12.26 17.97
C ILE A 42 23.33 10.91 17.43
N MET A 43 22.19 10.43 17.89
CA MET A 43 21.44 9.39 17.19
C MET A 43 21.08 10.00 15.86
N GLU A 44 21.92 9.73 14.87
CA GLU A 44 21.60 9.98 13.48
C GLU A 44 20.35 9.13 13.19
N HIS A 45 19.19 9.78 13.22
CA HIS A 45 17.94 9.16 12.83
C HIS A 45 18.07 8.83 11.35
N GLN A 46 18.43 7.61 11.05
CA GLN A 46 18.31 7.09 9.68
C GLN A 46 16.82 7.15 9.30
N GLN A 47 16.46 8.18 8.58
CA GLN A 47 15.11 8.31 8.05
C GLN A 47 14.95 7.30 6.91
N ASN A 48 14.31 6.18 7.21
CA ASN A 48 13.89 5.25 6.18
C ASN A 48 12.76 5.88 5.36
N ILE A 49 12.85 5.80 4.04
CA ILE A 49 11.86 6.34 3.12
C ILE A 49 11.09 5.18 2.51
N ASN A 50 9.75 5.24 2.62
CA ASN A 50 8.82 4.38 1.90
C ASN A 50 7.73 5.29 1.35
N ARG A 51 7.91 5.73 0.11
CA ARG A 51 7.00 6.66 -0.57
C ARG A 51 6.75 6.17 -1.99
N VAL A 52 5.49 6.18 -2.37
CA VAL A 52 5.01 5.90 -3.72
C VAL A 52 4.17 7.08 -4.18
N GLU A 53 4.31 7.47 -5.42
CA GLU A 53 3.51 8.49 -6.08
C GLU A 53 3.03 7.93 -7.42
N LEU A 54 1.72 7.95 -7.65
CA LEU A 54 1.10 7.44 -8.86
C LEU A 54 0.11 8.45 -9.42
N GLN A 55 0.11 8.58 -10.75
CA GLN A 55 -0.93 9.24 -11.51
C GLN A 55 -1.41 8.29 -12.59
N GLY A 56 -2.72 8.05 -12.65
CA GLY A 56 -3.29 7.11 -13.61
C GLY A 56 -4.81 7.06 -13.50
N ASN A 57 -5.41 6.06 -14.14
CA ASN A 57 -6.87 5.91 -14.13
C ASN A 57 -7.30 4.76 -13.23
N VAL A 58 -8.44 4.94 -12.58
CA VAL A 58 -9.05 3.91 -11.73
C VAL A 58 -9.62 2.78 -12.60
N GLY A 59 -9.24 1.54 -12.29
CA GLY A 59 -9.72 0.35 -13.01
C GLY A 59 -10.89 -0.33 -12.31
N SER A 60 -10.70 -0.75 -11.07
CA SER A 60 -11.71 -1.40 -10.25
C SER A 60 -11.85 -0.68 -8.92
N VAL A 61 -13.06 -0.69 -8.36
CA VAL A 61 -13.37 0.02 -7.10
C VAL A 61 -14.20 -0.89 -6.20
N ARG A 62 -13.88 -0.90 -4.92
CA ARG A 62 -14.69 -1.49 -3.87
C ARG A 62 -14.70 -0.58 -2.65
N LEU A 63 -15.82 0.08 -2.40
CA LEU A 63 -16.07 0.86 -1.19
C LEU A 63 -16.63 -0.06 -0.10
N THR A 64 -16.11 0.05 1.11
CA THR A 64 -16.54 -0.74 2.27
C THR A 64 -16.51 0.15 3.51
N THR A 65 -17.37 -0.12 4.48
CA THR A 65 -17.35 0.55 5.78
C THR A 65 -16.79 -0.41 6.82
N VAL A 66 -15.82 0.05 7.59
CA VAL A 66 -15.19 -0.71 8.68
C VAL A 66 -15.34 0.11 9.98
N GLY A 67 -16.27 -0.33 10.84
CA GLY A 67 -16.70 0.48 11.99
C GLY A 67 -17.37 1.76 11.53
N GLU A 68 -16.86 2.91 11.97
CA GLU A 68 -17.36 4.23 11.59
C GLU A 68 -16.61 4.85 10.39
N ARG A 69 -15.58 4.17 9.88
CA ARG A 69 -14.73 4.69 8.80
C ARG A 69 -15.01 4.02 7.47
N LYS A 70 -15.01 4.79 6.41
CA LYS A 70 -15.07 4.29 5.04
C LYS A 70 -13.67 3.95 4.55
N VAL A 71 -13.55 2.88 3.80
CA VAL A 71 -12.34 2.46 3.13
C VAL A 71 -12.66 2.08 1.69
N ILE A 72 -11.86 2.56 0.77
CA ILE A 72 -11.93 2.21 -0.63
C ILE A 72 -10.71 1.36 -1.01
N ARG A 73 -10.96 0.21 -1.65
CA ARG A 73 -9.94 -0.57 -2.34
C ARG A 73 -10.15 -0.42 -3.82
N PHE A 74 -9.11 -0.03 -4.52
CA PHE A 74 -9.19 0.25 -5.94
C PHE A 74 -7.89 -0.12 -6.64
N SER A 75 -7.96 -0.29 -7.95
CA SER A 75 -6.76 -0.44 -8.78
C SER A 75 -6.51 0.83 -9.57
N VAL A 76 -5.25 1.20 -9.70
CA VAL A 76 -4.81 2.29 -10.57
C VAL A 76 -4.00 1.69 -11.71
N VAL A 77 -4.34 2.06 -12.93
CA VAL A 77 -3.58 1.68 -14.12
C VAL A 77 -2.66 2.82 -14.54
N THR A 78 -1.39 2.48 -14.75
CA THR A 78 -0.40 3.39 -15.32
C THR A 78 0.16 2.80 -16.61
N ASN A 79 0.37 3.64 -17.62
CA ASN A 79 0.93 3.27 -18.91
C ASN A 79 2.30 3.92 -19.07
N ARG A 80 3.28 3.12 -19.46
CA ARG A 80 4.60 3.57 -19.88
C ARG A 80 4.80 3.28 -21.36
N ILE A 81 5.20 4.29 -22.12
CA ILE A 81 5.49 4.16 -23.53
C ILE A 81 7.01 4.22 -23.70
N TYR A 82 7.58 3.21 -24.35
CA TYR A 82 9.01 3.20 -24.66
C TYR A 82 9.27 2.54 -26.01
N ARG A 83 10.48 2.74 -26.57
CA ARG A 83 10.93 2.02 -27.75
C ARG A 83 11.74 0.79 -27.34
N ASN A 84 11.44 -0.34 -27.95
CA ASN A 84 12.25 -1.54 -27.79
C ASN A 84 13.56 -1.45 -28.59
N ASN A 85 14.39 -2.47 -28.49
CA ASN A 85 15.67 -2.55 -29.23
C ASN A 85 15.50 -2.61 -30.75
N ASP A 86 14.34 -3.02 -31.23
CA ASP A 86 13.99 -3.12 -32.66
C ASP A 86 13.43 -1.79 -33.20
N GLY A 87 13.26 -0.78 -32.32
CA GLY A 87 12.75 0.53 -32.68
C GLY A 87 11.23 0.69 -32.61
N ASP A 88 10.50 -0.36 -32.24
CA ASP A 88 9.05 -0.35 -32.14
C ASP A 88 8.57 0.34 -30.86
N MET A 89 7.43 1.01 -30.96
CA MET A 89 6.77 1.60 -29.80
C MET A 89 6.02 0.54 -29.00
N VAL A 90 6.36 0.40 -27.72
CA VAL A 90 5.74 -0.55 -26.80
C VAL A 90 5.01 0.22 -25.70
N ILE A 91 3.78 -0.20 -25.40
CA ILE A 91 2.99 0.30 -24.27
C ILE A 91 3.01 -0.78 -23.19
N GLU A 92 3.61 -0.47 -22.06
CA GLU A 92 3.61 -1.30 -20.86
C GLU A 92 2.54 -0.79 -19.90
N THR A 93 1.58 -1.65 -19.58
CA THR A 93 0.48 -1.34 -18.66
C THR A 93 0.72 -2.02 -17.33
N THR A 94 0.72 -1.25 -16.26
CA THR A 94 0.88 -1.78 -14.89
C THR A 94 -0.35 -1.46 -14.06
N TRP A 95 -0.82 -2.46 -13.32
CA TRP A 95 -1.94 -2.35 -12.38
C TRP A 95 -1.42 -2.32 -10.94
N HIS A 96 -1.82 -1.28 -10.21
CA HIS A 96 -1.42 -1.08 -8.81
C HIS A 96 -2.64 -1.27 -7.92
N SER A 97 -2.52 -2.14 -6.90
CA SER A 97 -3.55 -2.28 -5.86
C SER A 97 -3.39 -1.19 -4.83
N CYS A 98 -4.43 -0.41 -4.61
CA CYS A 98 -4.43 0.75 -3.72
C CYS A 98 -5.55 0.65 -2.70
N THR A 99 -5.29 1.15 -1.49
CA THR A 99 -6.27 1.27 -0.41
C THR A 99 -6.21 2.69 0.15
N ALA A 100 -7.35 3.35 0.25
CA ALA A 100 -7.48 4.65 0.89
C ALA A 100 -8.57 4.62 1.97
N TRP A 101 -8.30 5.29 3.08
CA TRP A 101 -9.25 5.51 4.16
C TRP A 101 -9.77 6.93 4.09
N ASP A 102 -11.04 7.15 4.42
CA ASP A 102 -11.59 8.49 4.52
C ASP A 102 -10.75 9.37 5.46
N GLY A 103 -10.45 10.58 5.03
CA GLY A 103 -9.57 11.48 5.76
C GLY A 103 -9.45 12.85 5.09
N LYS A 104 -8.74 13.75 5.76
CA LYS A 104 -8.63 15.15 5.34
C LYS A 104 -7.98 15.33 3.96
N ASP A 105 -6.98 14.52 3.66
CA ASP A 105 -6.17 14.64 2.43
C ASP A 105 -6.60 13.61 1.37
N ILE A 106 -7.80 13.07 1.52
CA ILE A 106 -8.42 12.11 0.62
C ILE A 106 -9.69 12.75 0.05
N CYS A 107 -9.83 12.77 -1.26
CA CYS A 107 -11.06 13.23 -1.92
C CYS A 107 -12.26 12.36 -1.50
N PRO A 108 -13.50 12.84 -1.66
CA PRO A 108 -14.67 12.02 -1.35
C PRO A 108 -14.60 10.67 -2.04
N LEU A 109 -14.68 9.59 -1.26
CA LEU A 109 -14.47 8.23 -1.77
C LEU A 109 -15.57 7.78 -2.74
N GLU A 110 -16.72 8.44 -2.70
CA GLU A 110 -17.84 8.21 -3.58
C GLU A 110 -17.59 8.72 -5.02
N ASP A 111 -16.70 9.70 -5.17
CA ASP A 111 -16.34 10.27 -6.48
C ASP A 111 -15.35 9.39 -7.24
N ILE A 112 -14.74 8.41 -6.54
CA ILE A 112 -13.81 7.48 -7.13
C ILE A 112 -14.58 6.34 -7.80
N VAL A 113 -14.70 6.43 -9.11
CA VAL A 113 -15.36 5.42 -9.95
C VAL A 113 -14.39 4.88 -11.00
N LYS A 114 -14.76 3.80 -11.66
CA LYS A 114 -13.96 3.25 -12.77
C LYS A 114 -13.77 4.30 -13.87
N GLY A 115 -12.52 4.51 -14.27
CA GLY A 115 -12.13 5.47 -15.30
C GLY A 115 -11.71 6.84 -14.75
N THR A 116 -11.98 7.15 -13.49
CA THR A 116 -11.59 8.43 -12.86
C THR A 116 -10.07 8.59 -12.91
N PRO A 117 -9.55 9.68 -13.48
CA PRO A 117 -8.13 10.00 -13.38
C PRO A 117 -7.80 10.47 -11.97
N VAL A 118 -6.80 9.85 -11.37
CA VAL A 118 -6.40 10.13 -9.99
C VAL A 118 -4.91 10.35 -9.86
N HIS A 119 -4.54 11.18 -8.92
CA HIS A 119 -3.19 11.34 -8.40
C HIS A 119 -3.19 10.94 -6.93
N LEU A 120 -2.28 10.08 -6.53
CA LEU A 120 -2.14 9.64 -5.14
C LEU A 120 -0.68 9.61 -4.70
N THR A 121 -0.47 9.91 -3.43
CA THR A 121 0.77 9.59 -2.75
C THR A 121 0.50 8.65 -1.58
N GLY A 122 1.43 7.78 -1.29
CA GLY A 122 1.26 6.78 -0.25
C GLY A 122 2.54 6.03 0.07
N ARG A 123 2.37 4.89 0.73
CA ARG A 123 3.46 3.97 1.05
C ARG A 123 3.13 2.57 0.57
N LEU A 124 4.16 1.83 0.24
CA LEU A 124 4.04 0.41 -0.08
C LEU A 124 3.87 -0.40 1.21
N GLN A 125 2.92 -1.30 1.23
CA GLN A 125 2.70 -2.22 2.34
C GLN A 125 2.59 -3.65 1.82
N MET A 126 3.28 -4.56 2.47
CA MET A 126 3.15 -6.00 2.24
C MET A 126 2.40 -6.63 3.40
N SER A 127 1.35 -7.39 3.10
CA SER A 127 0.61 -8.17 4.07
C SER A 127 0.62 -9.65 3.67
N ARG A 128 0.70 -10.52 4.68
CA ARG A 128 0.58 -11.97 4.49
C ARG A 128 -0.78 -12.42 4.96
N TYR A 129 -1.38 -13.31 4.23
CA TYR A 129 -2.60 -13.99 4.64
C TYR A 129 -2.54 -15.46 4.20
N THR A 130 -3.20 -16.32 4.93
CA THR A 130 -3.36 -17.72 4.56
C THR A 130 -4.67 -17.84 3.79
N ASP A 131 -4.62 -18.40 2.59
CA ASP A 131 -5.83 -18.60 1.78
C ASP A 131 -6.65 -19.81 2.29
N GLN A 132 -7.77 -20.09 1.62
CA GLN A 132 -8.68 -21.18 2.01
C GLN A 132 -8.05 -22.57 1.89
N ASP A 133 -7.01 -22.69 1.08
CA ASP A 133 -6.26 -23.91 0.86
C ASP A 133 -5.09 -24.08 1.87
N GLY A 134 -4.98 -23.18 2.85
CA GLY A 134 -3.92 -23.18 3.86
C GLY A 134 -2.57 -22.70 3.35
N VAL A 135 -2.52 -22.05 2.19
CA VAL A 135 -1.28 -21.55 1.59
C VAL A 135 -1.06 -20.08 1.98
N ASP A 136 0.13 -19.79 2.49
CA ASP A 136 0.53 -18.42 2.80
C ASP A 136 0.78 -17.61 1.52
N ARG A 137 0.03 -16.53 1.39
CA ARG A 137 0.17 -15.58 0.28
C ARG A 137 0.59 -14.21 0.77
N THR A 138 1.35 -13.54 -0.05
CA THR A 138 1.77 -12.16 0.18
C THR A 138 1.07 -11.27 -0.82
N VAL A 139 0.42 -10.22 -0.32
CA VAL A 139 -0.15 -9.15 -1.14
C VAL A 139 0.62 -7.88 -0.89
N THR A 140 0.97 -7.21 -1.98
CA THR A 140 1.57 -5.88 -1.95
C THR A 140 0.52 -4.88 -2.37
N GLU A 141 0.28 -3.89 -1.54
CA GLU A 141 -0.68 -2.82 -1.79
C GLU A 141 -0.08 -1.45 -1.44
N ILE A 142 -0.62 -0.41 -2.03
CA ILE A 142 -0.25 0.98 -1.75
C ILE A 142 -1.32 1.55 -0.83
N ILE A 143 -0.90 1.97 0.36
CA ILE A 143 -1.79 2.68 1.29
C ILE A 143 -1.65 4.17 0.99
N ALA A 144 -2.73 4.75 0.48
CA ALA A 144 -2.77 6.17 0.12
C ALA A 144 -2.76 7.06 1.38
N ASN A 145 -1.92 8.07 1.35
CA ASN A 145 -1.89 9.16 2.32
C ASN A 145 -2.65 10.38 1.76
N THR A 146 -2.51 10.64 0.46
CA THR A 146 -3.27 11.65 -0.27
C THR A 146 -3.90 11.00 -1.51
N LEU A 147 -5.09 11.44 -1.87
CA LEU A 147 -5.80 10.99 -3.06
C LEU A 147 -6.63 12.15 -3.62
N GLU A 148 -6.37 12.49 -4.87
CA GLU A 148 -7.01 13.58 -5.58
C GLU A 148 -7.54 13.12 -6.93
N VAL A 149 -8.68 13.64 -7.35
CA VAL A 149 -9.17 13.50 -8.72
C VAL A 149 -8.48 14.55 -9.58
N VAL A 150 -7.88 14.12 -10.67
CA VAL A 150 -7.21 15.02 -11.63
C VAL A 150 -8.23 15.43 -12.69
N GLU A 151 -8.45 16.73 -12.86
CA GLU A 151 -9.22 17.23 -13.98
C GLU A 151 -8.43 17.04 -15.29
N SER A 152 -9.06 16.49 -16.29
CA SER A 152 -8.47 16.21 -17.63
C SER A 152 -8.71 17.37 -18.59
#